data_cc456d210a4bda5274cd648d04c1af39
#
_entry.id   cc456d210a4bda5274cd648d04c1af39
#
_cell.length_a   1.000
_cell.length_b   1.000
_cell.length_c   1.000
_cell.angle_alpha   90.00
_cell.angle_beta   90.00
_cell.angle_gamma   90.00
#
_symmetry.space_group_name_H-M   'P 1'
#
loop_
_entity.id
_entity.type
_entity.pdbx_description
1 polymer ?
#
loop_
_entity_poly.entity_id
_entity_poly.type
_entity_poly.pdbx_seq_one_letter_code
_entity_poly.pdbx_strand_id
1 'polypeptide(L)'
;MDLTEAEDIKKRWQEYTEELYKKDLHDLDNHDGVITHLEPDILECEVKWALGSITMNKASRGDGILVELFQILKDDAVKVLHSICQPIWKTQQWPRDWKRSVFIPIPKNGNAKECSNYHTIALVSHASKVMLKILQARLQQYVNCVEHTSRCLRWI
;
A
#
# COMPACT_ATOMS: atom_id res chain seq x y z
N MET A 1 5.49 -23.43 -23.33
CA MET A 1 5.43 -24.50 -22.32
C MET A 1 4.00 -24.54 -21.82
N ASP A 2 3.26 -25.61 -22.11
CA ASP A 2 1.88 -25.71 -21.64
C ASP A 2 1.92 -26.26 -20.20
N LEU A 3 1.68 -25.39 -19.23
CA LEU A 3 1.58 -25.74 -17.82
C LEU A 3 0.15 -26.27 -17.58
N THR A 4 0.04 -27.52 -17.21
CA THR A 4 -1.25 -28.20 -16.99
C THR A 4 -1.59 -28.37 -15.52
N GLU A 5 -0.59 -28.31 -14.65
CA GLU A 5 -0.77 -28.46 -13.21
C GLU A 5 -0.87 -27.11 -12.50
N ALA A 6 -1.79 -27.00 -11.55
CA ALA A 6 -2.05 -25.75 -10.82
C ALA A 6 -0.82 -25.23 -10.06
N GLU A 7 0.03 -26.14 -9.54
CA GLU A 7 1.26 -25.78 -8.84
C GLU A 7 2.33 -25.19 -9.77
N ASP A 8 2.46 -25.70 -10.99
CA ASP A 8 3.39 -25.17 -11.99
C ASP A 8 2.96 -23.77 -12.45
N ILE A 9 1.67 -23.56 -12.64
CA ILE A 9 1.11 -22.25 -12.97
C ILE A 9 1.41 -21.26 -11.84
N LYS A 10 1.17 -21.65 -10.59
CA LYS A 10 1.43 -20.83 -9.40
C LYS A 10 2.92 -20.48 -9.27
N LYS A 11 3.80 -21.48 -9.45
CA LYS A 11 5.25 -21.27 -9.42
C LYS A 11 5.71 -20.29 -10.50
N ARG A 12 5.18 -20.42 -11.72
CA ARG A 12 5.50 -19.49 -12.82
C ARG A 12 5.04 -18.05 -12.52
N TRP A 13 3.87 -17.88 -11.91
CA TRP A 13 3.41 -16.57 -11.47
C TRP A 13 4.27 -15.98 -10.36
N GLN A 14 4.72 -16.80 -9.42
CA GLN A 14 5.62 -16.36 -8.37
C GLN A 14 6.95 -15.86 -8.97
N GLU A 15 7.59 -16.65 -9.83
CA GLU A 15 8.83 -16.28 -10.50
C GLU A 15 8.67 -14.96 -11.29
N TYR A 16 7.59 -14.81 -12.04
CA TYR A 16 7.32 -13.61 -12.82
C TYR A 16 7.13 -12.37 -11.94
N THR A 17 6.38 -12.47 -10.87
CA THR A 17 6.17 -11.36 -9.95
C THR A 17 7.44 -10.98 -9.19
N GLU A 18 8.24 -11.97 -8.75
CA GLU A 18 9.53 -11.71 -8.12
C GLU A 18 10.49 -10.98 -9.07
N GLU A 19 10.57 -11.40 -10.32
CA GLU A 19 11.42 -10.74 -11.32
C GLU A 19 10.94 -9.31 -11.62
N LEU A 20 9.63 -9.11 -11.74
CA LEU A 20 9.03 -7.81 -12.03
C LEU A 20 9.35 -6.76 -10.95
N TYR A 21 9.28 -7.17 -9.67
CA TYR A 21 9.48 -6.26 -8.53
C TYR A 21 10.92 -6.23 -8.00
N LYS A 22 11.80 -7.16 -8.38
CA LYS A 22 13.21 -7.11 -8.00
C LYS A 22 13.94 -5.88 -8.53
N LYS A 23 13.56 -5.39 -9.70
CA LYS A 23 14.18 -4.21 -10.30
C LYS A 23 13.99 -2.94 -9.49
N ASP A 24 12.84 -2.83 -8.81
CA ASP A 24 12.49 -1.62 -8.06
C ASP A 24 13.12 -1.58 -6.65
N LEU A 25 13.63 -2.70 -6.15
CA LEU A 25 14.19 -2.79 -4.80
C LEU A 25 15.67 -2.39 -4.73
N HIS A 26 16.41 -2.45 -5.83
CA HIS A 26 17.85 -2.13 -5.83
C HIS A 26 18.18 -0.65 -5.58
N ASP A 27 17.24 0.26 -5.82
CA ASP A 27 17.44 1.70 -5.61
C ASP A 27 17.10 2.17 -4.18
N LEU A 28 16.47 1.32 -3.36
CA LEU A 28 15.99 1.71 -2.03
C LEU A 28 16.97 1.40 -0.88
N ASP A 29 17.97 0.55 -1.11
CA ASP A 29 18.89 0.07 -0.05
C ASP A 29 20.00 1.07 0.35
N ASN A 30 20.12 2.24 -0.32
CA ASN A 30 21.19 3.21 -0.07
C ASN A 30 20.73 4.49 0.66
N HIS A 31 19.54 4.51 1.23
CA HIS A 31 19.19 5.60 2.14
C HIS A 31 19.51 5.21 3.58
N ASP A 32 20.70 5.59 4.03
CA ASP A 32 20.96 5.88 5.44
C ASP A 32 19.99 6.99 5.87
N GLY A 33 18.76 6.59 6.11
CA GLY A 33 17.68 7.48 6.51
C GLY A 33 18.03 8.06 7.87
N VAL A 34 18.53 9.28 7.87
CA VAL A 34 18.47 10.13 9.06
C VAL A 34 16.99 10.30 9.37
N ILE A 35 16.50 9.44 10.24
CA ILE A 35 15.15 9.55 10.81
C ILE A 35 15.17 10.79 11.68
N THR A 36 14.77 11.91 11.11
CA THR A 36 14.51 13.11 11.90
C THR A 36 13.21 12.86 12.66
N HIS A 37 13.28 12.82 13.98
CA HIS A 37 12.14 12.76 14.90
C HIS A 37 11.19 13.97 14.82
N LEU A 38 11.15 14.64 13.69
CA LEU A 38 10.43 15.90 13.47
C LEU A 38 9.01 15.70 12.90
N GLU A 39 8.69 14.49 12.50
CA GLU A 39 7.35 14.19 11.97
C GLU A 39 6.34 14.04 13.11
N PRO A 40 5.22 14.77 13.07
CA PRO A 40 4.20 14.69 14.11
C PRO A 40 3.57 13.30 14.19
N ASP A 41 3.12 12.93 15.38
CA ASP A 41 2.36 11.72 15.61
C ASP A 41 1.14 11.64 14.68
N ILE A 42 0.69 10.42 14.36
CA ILE A 42 -0.55 10.22 13.61
C ILE A 42 -1.73 10.67 14.48
N LEU A 43 -2.61 11.46 13.91
CA LEU A 43 -3.80 11.97 14.58
C LEU A 43 -5.03 11.12 14.26
N GLU A 44 -5.98 11.02 15.20
CA GLU A 44 -7.26 10.32 14.96
C GLU A 44 -8.04 10.89 13.78
N CYS A 45 -7.96 12.22 13.55
CA CYS A 45 -8.61 12.86 12.41
C CYS A 45 -8.03 12.42 11.07
N GLU A 46 -6.72 12.13 10.98
CA GLU A 46 -6.10 11.57 9.78
C GLU A 46 -6.61 10.14 9.52
N VAL A 47 -6.71 9.32 10.58
CA VAL A 47 -7.28 7.98 10.48
C VAL A 47 -8.74 8.03 10.02
N LYS A 48 -9.54 8.91 10.60
CA LYS A 48 -10.94 9.11 10.23
C LYS A 48 -11.09 9.56 8.78
N TRP A 49 -10.28 10.50 8.32
CA TRP A 49 -10.23 10.95 6.93
C TRP A 49 -9.80 9.82 5.99
N ALA A 50 -8.72 9.11 6.31
CA ALA A 50 -8.22 8.01 5.50
C ALA A 50 -9.26 6.89 5.38
N LEU A 51 -9.92 6.52 6.48
CA LEU A 51 -10.98 5.53 6.50
C LEU A 51 -12.16 5.94 5.61
N GLY A 52 -12.59 7.20 5.68
CA GLY A 52 -13.66 7.75 4.84
C GLY A 52 -13.29 7.81 3.35
N SER A 53 -12.00 7.83 3.01
CA SER A 53 -11.52 7.87 1.63
C SER A 53 -11.44 6.47 0.96
N ILE A 54 -11.60 5.40 1.72
CA ILE A 54 -11.57 4.04 1.18
C ILE A 54 -12.91 3.72 0.52
N THR A 55 -12.85 3.34 -0.75
CA THR A 55 -14.04 2.98 -1.54
C THR A 55 -14.65 1.68 -1.04
N MET A 56 -15.98 1.68 -0.92
CA MET A 56 -16.77 0.50 -0.59
C MET A 56 -16.80 -0.54 -1.71
N ASN A 57 -17.30 -1.73 -1.40
CA ASN A 57 -17.47 -2.82 -2.37
C ASN A 57 -16.17 -3.23 -3.07
N LYS A 58 -15.03 -3.10 -2.39
CA LYS A 58 -13.75 -3.59 -2.87
C LYS A 58 -13.41 -4.92 -2.20
N ALA A 59 -12.89 -5.85 -3.00
CA ALA A 59 -12.41 -7.11 -2.47
C ALA A 59 -11.42 -6.87 -1.33
N SER A 60 -11.67 -7.52 -0.19
CA SER A 60 -10.71 -7.60 0.89
C SER A 60 -9.61 -8.60 0.52
N ARG A 61 -8.43 -8.41 1.07
CA ARG A 61 -7.46 -9.48 1.15
C ARG A 61 -8.06 -10.62 1.98
N GLY A 62 -7.49 -11.83 1.86
CA GLY A 62 -7.94 -13.04 2.57
C GLY A 62 -8.02 -12.99 4.10
N ASP A 63 -7.90 -11.79 4.71
CA ASP A 63 -8.18 -11.53 6.13
C ASP A 63 -9.69 -11.47 6.44
N GLY A 64 -10.54 -11.46 5.41
CA GLY A 64 -11.99 -11.45 5.56
C GLY A 64 -12.59 -10.16 6.12
N ILE A 65 -11.75 -9.14 6.41
CA ILE A 65 -12.23 -7.88 6.98
C ILE A 65 -12.74 -6.98 5.85
N LEU A 66 -14.05 -6.80 5.81
CA LEU A 66 -14.71 -5.92 4.85
C LEU A 66 -14.62 -4.47 5.33
N VAL A 67 -14.52 -3.53 4.38
CA VAL A 67 -14.50 -2.09 4.69
C VAL A 67 -15.79 -1.63 5.36
N GLU A 68 -16.90 -2.28 5.06
CA GLU A 68 -18.22 -2.04 5.64
C GLU A 68 -18.23 -2.23 7.15
N LEU A 69 -17.42 -3.15 7.67
CA LEU A 69 -17.27 -3.37 9.12
C LEU A 69 -16.75 -2.10 9.82
N PHE A 70 -15.76 -1.42 9.23
CA PHE A 70 -15.25 -0.17 9.78
C PHE A 70 -16.30 0.94 9.80
N GLN A 71 -17.23 0.94 8.85
CA GLN A 71 -18.31 1.92 8.80
C GLN A 71 -19.38 1.66 9.87
N ILE A 72 -19.63 0.38 10.18
CA ILE A 72 -20.55 0.00 11.26
C ILE A 72 -19.94 0.44 12.62
N LEU A 73 -18.65 0.22 12.81
CA LEU A 73 -17.95 0.53 14.05
C LEU A 73 -17.62 2.03 14.23
N LYS A 74 -17.70 2.82 13.15
CA LYS A 74 -17.50 4.29 13.18
C LYS A 74 -16.28 4.74 14.01
N ASP A 75 -16.53 5.48 15.09
CA ASP A 75 -15.48 6.08 15.92
C ASP A 75 -14.65 5.01 16.69
N ASP A 76 -15.23 3.86 17.00
CA ASP A 76 -14.48 2.76 17.61
C ASP A 76 -13.47 2.16 16.62
N ALA A 77 -13.84 2.04 15.33
CA ALA A 77 -12.89 1.63 14.29
C ALA A 77 -11.73 2.64 14.18
N VAL A 78 -11.99 3.93 14.27
CA VAL A 78 -10.96 4.97 14.23
C VAL A 78 -9.98 4.80 15.39
N LYS A 79 -10.46 4.60 16.62
CA LYS A 79 -9.62 4.39 17.80
C LYS A 79 -8.74 3.15 17.68
N VAL A 80 -9.33 2.03 17.23
CA VAL A 80 -8.59 0.77 17.03
C VAL A 80 -7.53 0.94 15.94
N LEU A 81 -7.88 1.52 14.80
CA LEU A 81 -6.91 1.75 13.72
C LEU A 81 -5.82 2.74 14.14
N HIS A 82 -6.16 3.79 14.88
CA HIS A 82 -5.18 4.73 15.43
C HIS A 82 -4.19 4.04 16.36
N SER A 83 -4.69 3.18 17.28
CA SER A 83 -3.82 2.42 18.19
C SER A 83 -2.88 1.43 17.48
N ILE A 84 -3.21 1.01 16.24
CA ILE A 84 -2.36 0.17 15.40
C ILE A 84 -1.38 1.03 14.59
N CYS A 85 -1.85 2.11 13.98
CA CYS A 85 -1.03 2.98 13.11
C CYS A 85 0.06 3.72 13.89
N GLN A 86 -0.22 4.15 15.11
CA GLN A 86 0.71 4.93 15.93
C GLN A 86 2.01 4.18 16.27
N PRO A 87 1.98 2.93 16.77
CA PRO A 87 3.21 2.15 16.97
C PRO A 87 3.97 1.91 15.66
N ILE A 88 3.26 1.65 14.53
CA ILE A 88 3.90 1.45 13.22
C ILE A 88 4.66 2.70 12.82
N TRP A 89 4.06 3.88 13.03
CA TRP A 89 4.68 5.16 12.74
C TRP A 89 5.95 5.38 13.58
N LYS A 90 5.86 5.15 14.90
CA LYS A 90 6.97 5.36 15.84
C LYS A 90 8.11 4.37 15.68
N THR A 91 7.79 3.10 15.42
CA THR A 91 8.79 2.03 15.33
C THR A 91 9.24 1.73 13.90
N GLN A 92 8.49 2.23 12.89
CA GLN A 92 8.66 1.93 11.47
C GLN A 92 8.57 0.43 11.15
N GLN A 93 8.04 -0.34 12.08
CA GLN A 93 7.87 -1.78 11.92
C GLN A 93 6.44 -2.12 11.49
N TRP A 94 6.32 -2.55 10.26
CA TRP A 94 5.06 -3.01 9.71
C TRP A 94 4.72 -4.42 10.13
N PRO A 95 3.46 -4.73 10.48
CA PRO A 95 3.01 -6.09 10.72
C PRO A 95 3.32 -6.99 9.52
N ARG A 96 3.70 -8.25 9.79
CA ARG A 96 4.05 -9.21 8.72
C ARG A 96 2.93 -9.37 7.69
N ASP A 97 1.69 -9.40 8.15
CA ASP A 97 0.53 -9.57 7.29
C ASP A 97 0.27 -8.34 6.41
N TRP A 98 0.69 -7.15 6.83
CA TRP A 98 0.58 -5.95 6.01
C TRP A 98 1.64 -5.86 4.93
N LYS A 99 2.78 -6.52 5.12
CA LYS A 99 3.88 -6.60 4.14
C LYS A 99 3.59 -7.59 3.00
N ARG A 100 2.55 -8.42 3.12
CA ARG A 100 2.18 -9.40 2.11
C ARG A 100 1.01 -8.88 1.29
N SER A 101 1.07 -9.08 0.00
CA SER A 101 -0.03 -8.81 -0.93
C SER A 101 -0.44 -10.10 -1.62
N VAL A 102 -1.73 -10.21 -1.93
CA VAL A 102 -2.23 -11.28 -2.80
C VAL A 102 -2.35 -10.68 -4.19
N PHE A 103 -1.62 -11.23 -5.15
CA PHE A 103 -1.69 -10.78 -6.54
C PHE A 103 -2.76 -11.54 -7.30
N ILE A 104 -3.65 -10.81 -7.96
CA ILE A 104 -4.66 -11.37 -8.87
C ILE A 104 -4.28 -10.99 -10.30
N PRO A 105 -3.97 -11.97 -11.17
CA PRO A 105 -3.72 -11.71 -12.57
C PRO A 105 -5.04 -11.48 -13.31
N ILE A 106 -5.18 -10.37 -14.01
CA ILE A 106 -6.31 -10.05 -14.88
C ILE A 106 -5.82 -10.08 -16.32
N PRO A 107 -6.41 -10.90 -17.20
CA PRO A 107 -5.98 -11.00 -18.58
C PRO A 107 -6.20 -9.69 -19.33
N LYS A 108 -5.21 -9.29 -20.11
CA LYS A 108 -5.33 -8.29 -21.17
C LYS A 108 -5.86 -8.96 -22.44
N ASN A 109 -6.23 -8.16 -23.44
CA ASN A 109 -6.48 -8.67 -24.77
C ASN A 109 -5.18 -9.24 -25.36
N GLY A 110 -5.13 -10.53 -25.65
CA GLY A 110 -3.94 -11.18 -26.20
C GLY A 110 -3.81 -12.67 -25.85
N ASN A 111 -2.61 -13.20 -26.01
CA ASN A 111 -2.33 -14.60 -25.71
C ASN A 111 -2.32 -14.85 -24.19
N ALA A 112 -3.29 -15.61 -23.69
CA ALA A 112 -3.42 -15.95 -22.27
C ALA A 112 -2.29 -16.87 -21.72
N LYS A 113 -1.40 -17.39 -22.58
CA LYS A 113 -0.29 -18.24 -22.18
C LYS A 113 0.93 -17.48 -21.64
N GLU A 114 0.96 -16.16 -21.80
CA GLU A 114 2.09 -15.33 -21.39
C GLU A 114 1.72 -14.44 -20.18
N CYS A 115 2.53 -14.51 -19.11
CA CYS A 115 2.32 -13.70 -17.91
C CYS A 115 2.35 -12.17 -18.21
N SER A 116 3.12 -11.74 -19.19
CA SER A 116 3.19 -10.34 -19.66
C SER A 116 1.85 -9.81 -20.20
N ASN A 117 0.96 -10.70 -20.64
CA ASN A 117 -0.38 -10.36 -21.13
C ASN A 117 -1.43 -10.26 -20.00
N TYR A 118 -0.98 -10.10 -18.77
CA TYR A 118 -1.84 -9.88 -17.63
C TYR A 118 -1.49 -8.57 -16.91
N HIS A 119 -2.49 -7.95 -16.32
CA HIS A 119 -2.33 -6.93 -15.29
C HIS A 119 -2.40 -7.62 -13.93
N THR A 120 -1.45 -7.36 -13.06
CA THR A 120 -1.52 -7.84 -11.68
C THR A 120 -2.15 -6.79 -10.79
N ILE A 121 -3.20 -7.16 -10.05
CA ILE A 121 -3.79 -6.33 -9.00
C ILE A 121 -3.33 -6.87 -7.66
N ALA A 122 -2.69 -6.02 -6.86
CA ALA A 122 -2.30 -6.36 -5.51
C ALA A 122 -3.47 -6.08 -4.53
N LEU A 123 -3.95 -7.13 -3.88
CA LEU A 123 -4.89 -6.99 -2.77
C LEU A 123 -4.11 -6.83 -1.47
N VAL A 124 -4.34 -5.72 -0.81
CA VAL A 124 -3.80 -5.41 0.53
C VAL A 124 -4.94 -5.26 1.53
N SER A 125 -4.68 -5.49 2.83
CA SER A 125 -5.70 -5.35 3.87
C SER A 125 -6.27 -3.93 3.93
N HIS A 126 -7.53 -3.79 4.33
CA HIS A 126 -8.14 -2.46 4.45
C HIS A 126 -7.48 -1.62 5.54
N ALA A 127 -7.04 -2.25 6.64
CA ALA A 127 -6.29 -1.56 7.69
C ALA A 127 -4.95 -1.00 7.18
N SER A 128 -4.20 -1.78 6.38
CA SER A 128 -2.96 -1.26 5.78
C SER A 128 -3.22 -0.14 4.77
N LYS A 129 -4.34 -0.18 4.04
CA LYS A 129 -4.74 0.92 3.13
C LYS A 129 -4.96 2.23 3.88
N VAL A 130 -5.51 2.20 5.11
CA VAL A 130 -5.67 3.40 5.94
C VAL A 130 -4.29 4.04 6.20
N MET A 131 -3.32 3.24 6.67
CA MET A 131 -1.97 3.74 6.90
C MET A 131 -1.32 4.30 5.63
N LEU A 132 -1.43 3.58 4.50
CA LEU A 132 -0.90 4.04 3.21
C LEU A 132 -1.55 5.35 2.74
N LYS A 133 -2.83 5.56 3.02
CA LYS A 133 -3.53 6.81 2.71
C LYS A 133 -3.01 7.99 3.54
N ILE A 134 -2.74 7.77 4.82
CA ILE A 134 -2.14 8.79 5.69
C ILE A 134 -0.75 9.17 5.15
N LEU A 135 0.10 8.17 4.86
CA LEU A 135 1.41 8.40 4.29
C LEU A 135 1.35 9.16 2.95
N GLN A 136 0.44 8.74 2.08
CA GLN A 136 0.21 9.41 0.78
C GLN A 136 -0.14 10.89 0.97
N ALA A 137 -1.04 11.20 1.90
CA ALA A 137 -1.47 12.58 2.16
C ALA A 137 -0.31 13.44 2.70
N ARG A 138 0.45 12.92 3.66
CA ARG A 138 1.63 13.61 4.22
C ARG A 138 2.70 13.85 3.17
N LEU A 139 3.03 12.82 2.38
CA LEU A 139 3.99 12.94 1.30
C LEU A 139 3.55 13.97 0.24
N GLN A 140 2.27 13.97 -0.13
CA GLN A 140 1.73 14.93 -1.08
C GLN A 140 1.85 16.37 -0.57
N GLN A 141 1.57 16.60 0.72
CA GLN A 141 1.75 17.92 1.33
C GLN A 141 3.21 18.35 1.29
N TYR A 142 4.14 17.45 1.62
CA TYR A 142 5.57 17.72 1.57
C TYR A 142 6.02 18.10 0.14
N VAL A 143 5.65 17.32 -0.86
CA VAL A 143 5.99 17.58 -2.27
C VAL A 143 5.45 18.94 -2.72
N ASN A 144 4.19 19.23 -2.41
CA ASN A 144 3.58 20.52 -2.76
C ASN A 144 4.29 21.71 -2.10
N CYS A 145 4.73 21.58 -0.84
CA CYS A 145 5.52 22.59 -0.15
C CYS A 145 6.87 22.82 -0.85
N VAL A 146 7.58 21.75 -1.19
CA VAL A 146 8.89 21.82 -1.87
C VAL A 146 8.75 22.47 -3.25
N GLU A 147 7.76 22.08 -4.04
CA GLU A 147 7.51 22.67 -5.36
C GLU A 147 7.18 24.17 -5.26
N HIS A 148 6.37 24.56 -4.26
CA HIS A 148 6.03 25.97 -4.06
C HIS A 148 7.28 26.80 -3.67
N THR A 149 8.11 26.26 -2.78
CA THR A 149 9.36 26.91 -2.36
C THR A 149 10.33 27.04 -3.55
N SER A 150 10.48 26.01 -4.38
CA SER A 150 11.32 26.02 -5.56
C SER A 150 10.85 27.04 -6.61
N ARG A 151 9.55 27.27 -6.74
CA ARG A 151 9.00 28.32 -7.61
C ARG A 151 9.26 29.73 -7.07
N CYS A 152 9.14 29.93 -5.75
CA CYS A 152 9.45 31.23 -5.12
C CYS A 152 10.94 31.60 -5.27
N LEU A 153 11.83 30.65 -5.13
CA LEU A 153 13.29 30.87 -5.26
C LEU A 153 13.76 31.16 -6.70
N ARG A 154 12.93 30.85 -7.71
CA ARG A 154 13.26 31.13 -9.12
C ARG A 154 13.02 32.61 -9.52
N TRP A 155 12.48 33.42 -8.62
CA TRP A 155 12.20 34.85 -8.87
C TRP A 155 13.06 35.80 -8.04
N ILE A 156 14.09 35.27 -7.37
CA ILE A 156 15.16 36.01 -6.70
C ILE A 156 16.46 35.84 -7.48
#